data_1ee2ae45b26ee98d19eb07de05ae53a2
#
_entry.id   1ee2ae45b26ee98d19eb07de05ae53a2
#
_cell.length_a   1.000
_cell.length_b   1.000
_cell.length_c   1.000
_cell.angle_alpha   90.00
_cell.angle_beta   90.00
_cell.angle_gamma   90.00
#
_symmetry.space_group_name_H-M   'P 1'
#
loop_
_entity.id
_entity.type
_entity.pdbx_description
1 polymer ?
#
loop_
_entity_poly.entity_id
_entity_poly.type
_entity_poly.pdbx_seq_one_letter_code
_entity_poly.pdbx_strand_id
1 'polypeptide(L)'
;ISFLDIDWVEYCDKCKTPLAICELAQDIGQEHKPTTITRKLAEMAGIPAWLIFYKKAEDKFCLECGEAHLSDIISFRVKQVYPLLTEVVEISPDKWKERLIRLHREHVCKQMDF
;
A
#
# COMPACT_ATOMS: atom_id res chain seq x y z
N ILE A 1 -20.54 16.18 -7.45
CA ILE A 1 -19.13 16.26 -7.03
C ILE A 1 -18.74 14.89 -6.50
N SER A 2 -17.65 14.38 -7.02
CA SER A 2 -17.10 13.09 -6.57
C SER A 2 -15.66 13.27 -6.12
N PHE A 3 -15.30 12.60 -5.03
CA PHE A 3 -13.93 12.61 -4.52
C PHE A 3 -13.52 11.20 -4.08
N LEU A 4 -12.22 10.99 -4.01
CA LEU A 4 -11.62 9.74 -3.58
C LEU A 4 -10.50 10.03 -2.60
N ASP A 5 -10.50 9.32 -1.47
CA ASP A 5 -9.37 9.34 -0.55
C ASP A 5 -8.31 8.34 -1.03
N ILE A 6 -7.06 8.78 -1.04
CA ILE A 6 -5.92 7.91 -1.27
C ILE A 6 -5.35 7.52 0.09
N ASP A 7 -5.27 6.21 0.37
CA ASP A 7 -4.84 5.73 1.68
C ASP A 7 -3.35 5.91 1.92
N TRP A 8 -2.54 5.77 0.86
CA TRP A 8 -1.10 5.77 1.02
C TRP A 8 -0.39 6.17 -0.27
N VAL A 9 0.55 7.11 -0.17
CA VAL A 9 1.48 7.45 -1.24
C VAL A 9 2.90 7.24 -0.71
N GLU A 10 3.65 6.36 -1.35
CA GLU A 10 5.07 6.17 -1.08
C GLU A 10 5.85 7.20 -1.89
N TYR A 11 6.74 7.94 -1.25
CA TYR A 11 7.50 8.99 -1.95
C TYR A 11 8.96 9.05 -1.47
N CYS A 12 9.81 9.65 -2.30
CA CYS A 12 11.21 9.86 -1.96
C CYS A 12 11.36 11.08 -1.04
N ASP A 13 11.95 10.86 0.13
CA ASP A 13 12.19 11.92 1.12
C ASP A 13 13.06 13.07 0.61
N LYS A 14 14.00 12.75 -0.28
CA LYS A 14 14.96 13.72 -0.79
C LYS A 14 14.37 14.65 -1.84
N CYS A 15 13.79 14.07 -2.89
CA CYS A 15 13.26 14.85 -4.02
C CYS A 15 11.75 15.01 -4.02
N LYS A 16 11.06 14.40 -3.04
CA LYS A 16 9.59 14.43 -2.88
C LYS A 16 8.82 13.84 -4.07
N THR A 17 9.46 13.06 -4.91
CA THR A 17 8.80 12.39 -6.02
C THR A 17 7.95 11.23 -5.52
N PRO A 18 6.67 11.15 -5.90
CA PRO A 18 5.86 9.97 -5.62
C PRO A 18 6.42 8.74 -6.32
N LEU A 19 6.49 7.62 -5.61
CA LEU A 19 7.04 6.35 -6.11
C LEU A 19 5.96 5.29 -6.33
N ALA A 20 4.89 5.33 -5.57
CA ALA A 20 3.78 4.38 -5.66
C ALA A 20 2.53 4.91 -4.98
N ILE A 21 1.38 4.40 -5.42
CA ILE A 21 0.08 4.65 -4.79
C ILE A 21 -0.46 3.32 -4.27
N CYS A 22 -0.95 3.31 -3.03
CA CYS A 22 -1.53 2.12 -2.42
C CYS A 22 -2.92 2.39 -1.89
N GLU A 23 -3.84 1.49 -2.20
CA GLU A 23 -5.17 1.41 -1.59
C GLU A 23 -5.16 0.30 -0.55
N LEU A 24 -5.70 0.58 0.63
CA LEU A 24 -5.75 -0.37 1.73
C LEU A 24 -7.18 -0.79 2.01
N ALA A 25 -7.37 -2.07 2.32
CA ALA A 25 -8.65 -2.59 2.78
C ALA A 25 -8.42 -3.72 3.78
N GLN A 26 -9.31 -3.86 4.76
CA GLN A 26 -9.26 -5.01 5.65
C GLN A 26 -9.57 -6.28 4.87
N ASP A 27 -8.80 -7.35 5.13
CA ASP A 27 -8.99 -8.63 4.45
C ASP A 27 -10.24 -9.34 5.01
N ILE A 28 -11.26 -9.42 4.16
CA ILE A 28 -12.49 -10.18 4.43
C ILE A 28 -12.70 -11.29 3.38
N GLY A 29 -11.61 -11.71 2.72
CA GLY A 29 -11.64 -12.75 1.69
C GLY A 29 -11.92 -12.24 0.27
N GLN A 30 -12.14 -10.96 0.08
CA GLN A 30 -12.39 -10.36 -1.23
C GLN A 30 -11.14 -10.39 -2.12
N GLU A 31 -11.34 -10.44 -3.42
CA GLU A 31 -10.25 -10.36 -4.41
C GLU A 31 -10.27 -9.05 -5.19
N HIS A 32 -11.29 -8.23 -4.99
CA HIS A 32 -11.51 -7.03 -5.76
C HIS A 32 -12.06 -5.89 -4.89
N LYS A 33 -11.59 -4.69 -5.20
CA LYS A 33 -12.11 -3.42 -4.76
C LYS A 33 -12.05 -2.47 -5.94
N PRO A 34 -13.04 -1.57 -6.17
CA PRO A 34 -12.95 -0.62 -7.29
C PRO A 34 -11.70 0.24 -7.19
N THR A 35 -10.91 0.25 -8.25
CA THR A 35 -9.62 0.96 -8.31
C THR A 35 -9.46 1.81 -9.57
N THR A 36 -10.55 2.11 -10.27
CA THR A 36 -10.52 2.81 -11.56
C THR A 36 -9.83 4.17 -11.46
N ILE A 37 -10.16 4.97 -10.45
CA ILE A 37 -9.57 6.31 -10.28
C ILE A 37 -8.10 6.19 -9.86
N THR A 38 -7.78 5.30 -8.95
CA THR A 38 -6.41 5.03 -8.50
C THR A 38 -5.53 4.63 -9.67
N ARG A 39 -6.03 3.75 -10.55
CA ARG A 39 -5.32 3.32 -11.75
C ARG A 39 -5.08 4.49 -12.71
N LYS A 40 -6.08 5.30 -12.97
CA LYS A 40 -5.94 6.47 -13.85
C LYS A 40 -4.93 7.47 -13.30
N LEU A 41 -4.96 7.72 -11.99
CA LEU A 41 -4.02 8.62 -11.34
C LEU A 41 -2.59 8.07 -11.42
N ALA A 42 -2.40 6.78 -11.20
CA ALA A 42 -1.11 6.12 -11.32
C ALA A 42 -0.56 6.20 -12.75
N GLU A 43 -1.42 6.01 -13.75
CA GLU A 43 -1.07 6.13 -15.16
C GLU A 43 -0.63 7.56 -15.49
N MET A 44 -1.36 8.57 -15.04
CA MET A 44 -1.00 9.97 -15.24
C MET A 44 0.32 10.34 -14.58
N ALA A 45 0.61 9.79 -13.41
CA ALA A 45 1.85 10.02 -12.67
C ALA A 45 3.01 9.13 -13.15
N GLY A 46 2.73 8.07 -13.91
CA GLY A 46 3.73 7.12 -14.38
C GLY A 46 4.34 6.28 -13.26
N ILE A 47 3.57 5.97 -12.22
CA ILE A 47 4.03 5.20 -11.06
C ILE A 47 3.13 3.98 -10.82
N PRO A 48 3.66 2.92 -10.17
CA PRO A 48 2.85 1.75 -9.87
C PRO A 48 1.78 2.04 -8.81
N ALA A 49 0.71 1.27 -8.87
CA ALA A 49 -0.35 1.28 -7.87
C ALA A 49 -0.65 -0.15 -7.42
N TRP A 50 -0.87 -0.32 -6.12
CA TRP A 50 -1.21 -1.59 -5.50
C TRP A 50 -2.48 -1.48 -4.68
N LEU A 51 -3.23 -2.58 -4.67
CA LEU A 51 -4.33 -2.82 -3.75
C LEU A 51 -3.85 -3.82 -2.70
N ILE A 52 -3.96 -3.45 -1.44
CA ILE A 52 -3.44 -4.23 -0.32
C ILE A 52 -4.58 -4.58 0.63
N PHE A 53 -4.82 -5.88 0.81
CA PHE A 53 -5.72 -6.39 1.84
C PHE A 53 -4.89 -6.81 3.04
N TYR A 54 -5.11 -6.18 4.18
CA TYR A 54 -4.37 -6.49 5.40
C TYR A 54 -5.20 -7.32 6.36
N LYS A 55 -4.53 -8.27 7.01
CA LYS A 55 -5.12 -9.13 8.04
C LYS A 55 -4.44 -8.85 9.36
N LYS A 56 -5.25 -8.57 10.38
CA LYS A 56 -4.79 -8.37 11.74
C LYS A 56 -4.87 -9.68 12.53
N ALA A 57 -3.97 -9.85 13.51
CA ALA A 57 -4.14 -10.87 14.53
C ALA A 57 -5.40 -10.55 15.37
N GLU A 58 -5.95 -11.53 16.03
CA GLU A 58 -7.12 -11.30 16.90
C GLU A 58 -6.77 -10.34 18.03
N ASP A 59 -7.66 -9.37 18.27
CA ASP A 59 -7.51 -8.45 19.38
C ASP A 59 -7.61 -9.21 20.70
N LYS A 60 -6.58 -9.06 21.53
CA LYS A 60 -6.56 -9.64 22.86
C LYS A 60 -6.89 -8.56 23.88
N PHE A 61 -7.88 -8.84 24.72
CA PHE A 61 -8.18 -8.00 25.85
C PHE A 61 -7.03 -8.07 26.85
N CYS A 62 -6.48 -6.93 27.22
CA CYS A 62 -5.43 -6.86 28.21
C CYS A 62 -6.03 -6.76 29.62
N LEU A 63 -5.80 -7.78 30.44
CA LEU A 63 -6.29 -7.82 31.82
C LEU A 63 -5.64 -6.75 32.69
N GLU A 64 -4.41 -6.36 32.36
CA GLU A 64 -3.67 -5.34 33.13
C GLU A 64 -4.14 -3.92 32.82
N CYS A 65 -4.42 -3.63 31.55
CA CYS A 65 -4.85 -2.29 31.11
C CYS A 65 -6.36 -2.11 31.13
N GLY A 66 -7.13 -3.18 31.10
CA GLY A 66 -8.58 -3.13 30.95
C GLY A 66 -9.07 -2.73 29.56
N GLU A 67 -8.17 -2.69 28.56
CA GLU A 67 -8.46 -2.29 27.19
C GLU A 67 -8.03 -3.36 26.19
N ALA A 68 -8.68 -3.36 25.00
CA ALA A 68 -8.25 -4.18 23.89
C ALA A 68 -7.09 -3.48 23.18
N HIS A 69 -5.99 -4.18 23.00
CA HIS A 69 -4.86 -3.69 22.21
C HIS A 69 -5.09 -3.96 20.74
N LEU A 70 -4.68 -3.00 19.90
CA LEU A 70 -4.65 -3.19 18.46
C LEU A 70 -3.68 -4.32 18.12
N SER A 71 -4.16 -5.28 17.35
CA SER A 71 -3.33 -6.40 16.92
C SER A 71 -2.40 -6.00 15.81
N ASP A 72 -1.21 -6.60 15.80
CA ASP A 72 -0.27 -6.44 14.70
C ASP A 72 -0.84 -7.02 13.41
N ILE A 73 -0.44 -6.46 12.28
CA ILE A 73 -0.76 -7.01 10.97
C ILE A 73 0.07 -8.28 10.77
N ILE A 74 -0.59 -9.40 10.48
CA ILE A 74 0.06 -10.70 10.34
C ILE A 74 0.30 -11.09 8.89
N SER A 75 -0.48 -10.57 7.96
CA SER A 75 -0.27 -10.85 6.54
C SER A 75 -0.92 -9.78 5.67
N PHE A 76 -0.41 -9.70 4.43
CA PHE A 76 -1.00 -8.92 3.35
C PHE A 76 -1.35 -9.83 2.18
N ARG A 77 -2.43 -9.51 1.49
CA ARG A 77 -2.69 -9.99 0.13
C ARG A 77 -2.60 -8.79 -0.79
N VAL A 78 -1.68 -8.83 -1.72
CA VAL A 78 -1.31 -7.68 -2.56
C VAL A 78 -1.62 -7.98 -4.02
N LYS A 79 -2.21 -7.01 -4.70
CA LYS A 79 -2.52 -7.06 -6.11
C LYS A 79 -2.01 -5.78 -6.76
N GLN A 80 -1.23 -5.91 -7.83
CA GLN A 80 -0.86 -4.73 -8.61
C GLN A 80 -2.04 -4.31 -9.47
N VAL A 81 -2.32 -3.01 -9.50
CA VAL A 81 -3.41 -2.41 -10.28
C VAL A 81 -2.87 -1.73 -11.54
N TYR A 82 -1.68 -1.16 -11.45
CA TYR A 82 -1.00 -0.45 -12.53
C TYR A 82 0.52 -0.63 -12.38
N PRO A 83 1.31 -0.77 -13.43
CA PRO A 83 0.95 -0.74 -14.85
C PRO A 83 0.26 -2.00 -15.36
N LEU A 84 0.42 -3.12 -14.68
CA LEU A 84 -0.14 -4.40 -15.07
C LEU A 84 -1.03 -4.94 -13.95
N LEU A 85 -2.26 -5.29 -14.29
CA LEU A 85 -3.16 -5.94 -13.33
C LEU A 85 -2.68 -7.37 -13.07
N THR A 86 -2.34 -7.67 -11.80
CA THR A 86 -1.87 -8.99 -11.38
C THR A 86 -2.94 -9.72 -10.58
N GLU A 87 -2.72 -11.00 -10.33
CA GLU A 87 -3.48 -11.76 -9.35
C GLU A 87 -3.07 -11.37 -7.93
N VAL A 88 -3.95 -11.65 -6.98
CA VAL A 88 -3.68 -11.43 -5.55
C VAL A 88 -2.64 -12.43 -5.07
N VAL A 89 -1.61 -11.93 -4.40
CA VAL A 89 -0.52 -12.74 -3.83
C VAL A 89 -0.42 -12.47 -2.34
N GLU A 90 -0.38 -13.52 -1.54
CA GLU A 90 -0.13 -13.40 -0.11
C GLU A 90 1.35 -13.10 0.14
N ILE A 91 1.63 -12.13 1.01
CA ILE A 91 2.99 -11.68 1.29
C ILE A 91 3.08 -11.28 2.78
N SER A 92 4.18 -11.65 3.43
CA SER A 92 4.43 -11.26 4.81
C SER A 92 4.72 -9.76 4.94
N PRO A 93 4.49 -9.16 6.12
CA PRO A 93 4.87 -7.76 6.36
C PRO A 93 6.36 -7.50 6.10
N ASP A 94 7.24 -8.42 6.45
CA ASP A 94 8.68 -8.30 6.22
C ASP A 94 9.02 -8.26 4.73
N LYS A 95 8.40 -9.11 3.93
CA LYS A 95 8.60 -9.11 2.47
C LYS A 95 8.01 -7.85 1.82
N TRP A 96 6.89 -7.36 2.32
CA TRP A 96 6.33 -6.11 1.85
C TRP A 96 7.28 -4.94 2.14
N LYS A 97 7.84 -4.89 3.34
CA LYS A 97 8.86 -3.92 3.72
C LYS A 97 10.08 -3.97 2.80
N GLU A 98 10.59 -5.17 2.50
CA GLU A 98 11.70 -5.35 1.56
C GLU A 98 11.37 -4.81 0.16
N ARG A 99 10.15 -5.03 -0.30
CA ARG A 99 9.68 -4.53 -1.59
C ARG A 99 9.66 -3.00 -1.62
N LEU A 100 9.19 -2.36 -0.55
CA LEU A 100 9.21 -0.90 -0.41
C LEU A 100 10.64 -0.36 -0.38
N ILE A 101 11.53 -1.00 0.36
CA ILE A 101 12.94 -0.62 0.41
C ILE A 101 13.57 -0.71 -0.99
N ARG A 102 13.27 -1.76 -1.74
CA ARG A 102 13.75 -1.91 -3.12
C ARG A 102 13.24 -0.79 -4.01
N LEU A 103 11.97 -0.43 -3.89
CA LEU A 103 11.37 0.66 -4.66
C LEU A 103 12.14 1.97 -4.44
N HIS A 104 12.51 2.29 -3.20
CA HIS A 104 13.31 3.46 -2.87
C HIS A 104 14.74 3.36 -3.41
N ARG A 105 15.37 2.20 -3.33
CA ARG A 105 16.75 1.98 -3.82
C ARG A 105 16.86 2.11 -5.34
N GLU A 106 15.87 1.65 -6.06
CA GLU A 106 15.84 1.72 -7.53
C GLU A 106 15.51 3.12 -8.03
N HIS A 107 14.96 3.97 -7.17
CA HIS A 107 14.66 5.35 -7.52
C HIS A 107 15.93 6.19 -7.60
N VAL A 108 16.09 6.88 -8.71
CA VAL A 108 17.17 7.86 -8.91
C VAL A 108 16.58 9.26 -8.81
N CYS A 109 17.03 10.02 -7.81
CA CYS A 109 16.65 11.42 -7.70
C CYS A 109 17.20 12.18 -8.90
N LYS A 110 16.32 12.79 -9.69
CA LYS A 110 16.76 13.74 -10.70
C LYS A 110 17.20 15.01 -9.99
N GLN A 111 18.41 15.47 -10.30
CA GLN A 111 18.83 16.78 -9.86
C GLN A 111 17.88 17.81 -10.46
N MET A 112 17.18 18.51 -9.58
CA MET A 112 16.38 19.63 -10.04
C MET A 112 17.28 20.83 -10.17
N ASP A 113 17.46 21.28 -11.41
CA ASP A 113 18.06 22.58 -11.68
C ASP A 113 17.03 23.66 -11.36
N PHE A 114 17.23 24.29 -10.25
CA PHE A 114 16.46 25.46 -9.90
C PHE A 114 17.11 26.72 -10.46
#